data_81d60ac6644198a7d7adffb77f4adfbd
#
_entry.id   81d60ac6644198a7d7adffb77f4adfbd
#
_cell.length_a   1.000
_cell.length_b   1.000
_cell.length_c   1.000
_cell.angle_alpha   90.00
_cell.angle_beta   90.00
_cell.angle_gamma   90.00
#
_symmetry.space_group_name_H-M   'P 1'
#
loop_
_entity.id
_entity.type
_entity.pdbx_description
1 polymer ?
#
loop_
_entity_poly.entity_id
_entity_poly.type
_entity_poly.pdbx_seq_one_letter_code
_entity_poly.pdbx_strand_id
1 'polypeptide(L)'
;MRVQGLSALVTGGASGLGQATATLLAERGARVVLLDLPGSPGEEVAARLGPAASFVAGDVTDPDAVGTALDQAETNGPLRAVVHCAGRGGDRLRIIDKQRSPGDLASFAEVIRINLIGTYNVLRLCAARMSGNEPDDGERGAFVLTASVAAFDGQIGQTSYAASKAGVHGLTLVAARDLASWQIRVNTIAPGIFDTPMLARLRDDIRAGLAASVPHPKRLGDPGDYAHLAVSMIENPYLNGETIRLDGAIRMAPR
;
A
#
# COMPACT_ATOMS: atom_id res chain seq x y z
N MET A 1 -10.77 -5.91 -15.75
CA MET A 1 -11.33 -4.58 -15.40
C MET A 1 -10.48 -3.48 -16.01
N ARG A 2 -11.07 -2.45 -16.63
CA ARG A 2 -10.33 -1.29 -17.20
C ARG A 2 -10.27 -0.15 -16.20
N VAL A 3 -9.17 0.57 -16.14
CA VAL A 3 -9.01 1.70 -15.20
C VAL A 3 -9.88 2.91 -15.60
N GLN A 4 -10.12 3.13 -16.88
CA GLN A 4 -10.91 4.24 -17.40
C GLN A 4 -12.33 4.27 -16.77
N GLY A 5 -12.66 5.36 -16.09
CA GLY A 5 -13.98 5.58 -15.49
C GLY A 5 -14.19 4.92 -14.13
N LEU A 6 -13.22 4.16 -13.60
CA LEU A 6 -13.34 3.56 -12.26
C LEU A 6 -13.38 4.60 -11.15
N SER A 7 -14.11 4.30 -10.08
CA SER A 7 -13.86 4.89 -8.77
C SER A 7 -12.79 4.08 -8.03
N ALA A 8 -11.74 4.74 -7.56
CA ALA A 8 -10.60 4.14 -6.87
C ALA A 8 -10.33 4.83 -5.53
N LEU A 9 -9.95 4.05 -4.52
CA LEU A 9 -9.43 4.54 -3.24
C LEU A 9 -7.94 4.23 -3.15
N VAL A 10 -7.13 5.25 -2.87
CA VAL A 10 -5.70 5.11 -2.61
C VAL A 10 -5.40 5.59 -1.20
N THR A 11 -5.01 4.68 -0.31
CA THR A 11 -4.59 5.05 1.06
C THR A 11 -3.09 5.34 1.09
N GLY A 12 -2.66 6.26 1.95
CA GLY A 12 -1.31 6.79 1.87
C GLY A 12 -1.11 7.59 0.57
N GLY A 13 -2.20 8.15 0.04
CA GLY A 13 -2.27 8.76 -1.28
C GLY A 13 -1.60 10.13 -1.41
N ALA A 14 -1.23 10.75 -0.29
CA ALA A 14 -0.64 12.08 -0.27
C ALA A 14 0.87 12.11 -0.53
N SER A 15 1.55 10.97 -0.60
CA SER A 15 3.00 10.91 -0.82
C SER A 15 3.49 9.59 -1.41
N GLY A 16 4.73 9.58 -1.89
CA GLY A 16 5.48 8.39 -2.29
C GLY A 16 4.74 7.46 -3.24
N LEU A 17 4.64 6.17 -2.88
CA LEU A 17 4.05 5.13 -3.72
C LEU A 17 2.55 5.38 -3.97
N GLY A 18 1.82 5.80 -2.93
CA GLY A 18 0.40 6.09 -3.03
C GLY A 18 0.13 7.28 -3.95
N GLN A 19 0.87 8.37 -3.80
CA GLN A 19 0.73 9.55 -4.66
C GLN A 19 1.01 9.22 -6.13
N ALA A 20 2.10 8.50 -6.42
CA ALA A 20 2.42 8.09 -7.79
C ALA A 20 1.32 7.19 -8.39
N THR A 21 0.76 6.29 -7.58
CA THR A 21 -0.34 5.42 -8.01
C THR A 21 -1.61 6.23 -8.28
N ALA A 22 -1.97 7.15 -7.39
CA ALA A 22 -3.12 8.03 -7.58
C ALA A 22 -2.98 8.89 -8.85
N THR A 23 -1.78 9.40 -9.09
CA THR A 23 -1.47 10.16 -10.31
C THR A 23 -1.69 9.31 -11.55
N LEU A 24 -1.10 8.11 -11.62
CA LEU A 24 -1.24 7.24 -12.78
C LEU A 24 -2.70 6.79 -13.01
N LEU A 25 -3.44 6.50 -11.94
CA LEU A 25 -4.86 6.16 -12.03
C LEU A 25 -5.68 7.31 -12.60
N ALA A 26 -5.47 8.55 -12.11
CA ALA A 26 -6.15 9.74 -12.61
C ALA A 26 -5.80 10.02 -14.08
N GLU A 27 -4.52 9.93 -14.47
CA GLU A 27 -4.06 10.05 -15.86
C GLU A 27 -4.70 9.02 -16.79
N ARG A 28 -5.01 7.83 -16.27
CA ARG A 28 -5.73 6.78 -17.00
C ARG A 28 -7.25 6.90 -16.94
N GLY A 29 -7.76 8.02 -16.40
CA GLY A 29 -9.17 8.35 -16.38
C GLY A 29 -9.98 7.75 -15.25
N ALA A 30 -9.35 7.24 -14.19
CA ALA A 30 -10.05 6.89 -12.95
C ALA A 30 -10.41 8.15 -12.15
N ARG A 31 -11.42 8.03 -11.31
CA ARG A 31 -11.74 9.00 -10.25
C ARG A 31 -11.16 8.48 -8.93
N VAL A 32 -10.30 9.26 -8.30
CA VAL A 32 -9.47 8.78 -7.21
C VAL A 32 -9.77 9.51 -5.91
N VAL A 33 -10.07 8.78 -4.86
CA VAL A 33 -10.10 9.32 -3.49
C VAL A 33 -8.76 9.00 -2.83
N LEU A 34 -8.10 10.03 -2.31
CA LEU A 34 -6.91 9.93 -1.50
C LEU A 34 -7.32 9.87 -0.03
N LEU A 35 -6.94 8.82 0.70
CA LEU A 35 -7.07 8.76 2.15
C LEU A 35 -5.67 8.82 2.76
N ASP A 36 -5.41 9.85 3.57
CA ASP A 36 -4.14 10.01 4.26
C ASP A 36 -4.36 10.76 5.58
N LEU A 37 -3.35 10.77 6.44
CA LEU A 37 -3.45 11.40 7.76
C LEU A 37 -3.78 12.90 7.67
N PRO A 38 -4.51 13.45 8.66
CA PRO A 38 -4.66 14.88 8.82
C PRO A 38 -3.27 15.56 8.87
N GLY A 39 -3.12 16.68 8.15
CA GLY A 39 -1.84 17.39 8.04
C GLY A 39 -0.88 16.85 6.98
N SER A 40 -1.23 15.78 6.26
CA SER A 40 -0.53 15.40 5.03
C SER A 40 -0.86 16.39 3.88
N PRO A 41 -0.04 16.48 2.81
CA PRO A 41 -0.30 17.37 1.68
C PRO A 41 -1.41 16.84 0.75
N GLY A 42 -2.40 16.11 1.27
CA GLY A 42 -3.43 15.43 0.48
C GLY A 42 -4.30 16.39 -0.33
N GLU A 43 -4.68 17.54 0.24
CA GLU A 43 -5.43 18.60 -0.47
C GLU A 43 -4.65 19.16 -1.66
N GLU A 44 -3.34 19.41 -1.47
CA GLU A 44 -2.48 19.90 -2.54
C GLU A 44 -2.31 18.87 -3.67
N VAL A 45 -2.18 17.59 -3.28
CA VAL A 45 -2.09 16.48 -4.25
C VAL A 45 -3.39 16.35 -5.03
N ALA A 46 -4.54 16.34 -4.36
CA ALA A 46 -5.84 16.28 -5.02
C ALA A 46 -6.05 17.47 -5.97
N ALA A 47 -5.71 18.69 -5.53
CA ALA A 47 -5.81 19.88 -6.36
C ALA A 47 -4.95 19.81 -7.64
N ARG A 48 -3.73 19.24 -7.54
CA ARG A 48 -2.87 19.02 -8.73
C ARG A 48 -3.43 17.99 -9.70
N LEU A 49 -4.08 16.96 -9.20
CA LEU A 49 -4.73 15.93 -10.03
C LEU A 49 -6.03 16.42 -10.66
N GLY A 50 -6.56 17.56 -10.19
CA GLY A 50 -7.74 18.21 -10.74
C GLY A 50 -9.05 17.49 -10.37
N PRO A 51 -10.13 17.66 -11.16
CA PRO A 51 -11.46 17.21 -10.80
C PRO A 51 -11.63 15.68 -10.74
N ALA A 52 -10.61 14.93 -11.15
CA ALA A 52 -10.60 13.48 -11.08
C ALA A 52 -10.19 12.98 -9.68
N ALA A 53 -9.75 13.86 -8.78
CA ALA A 53 -9.26 13.45 -7.46
C ALA A 53 -9.92 14.26 -6.33
N SER A 54 -10.08 13.61 -5.18
CA SER A 54 -10.49 14.25 -3.93
C SER A 54 -9.67 13.68 -2.77
N PHE A 55 -9.61 14.42 -1.65
CA PHE A 55 -8.89 14.03 -0.47
C PHE A 55 -9.83 13.87 0.73
N VAL A 56 -9.60 12.85 1.51
CA VAL A 56 -10.23 12.60 2.81
C VAL A 56 -9.13 12.43 3.85
N ALA A 57 -9.15 13.27 4.88
CA ALA A 57 -8.22 13.16 6.01
C ALA A 57 -8.68 12.05 6.96
N GLY A 58 -7.80 11.08 7.27
CA GLY A 58 -8.15 10.00 8.19
C GLY A 58 -7.04 8.98 8.43
N ASP A 59 -7.15 8.26 9.54
CA ASP A 59 -6.29 7.12 9.88
C ASP A 59 -6.94 5.83 9.36
N VAL A 60 -6.19 5.02 8.66
CA VAL A 60 -6.65 3.70 8.14
C VAL A 60 -7.03 2.70 9.24
N THR A 61 -6.62 2.94 10.48
CA THR A 61 -7.01 2.14 11.64
C THR A 61 -8.37 2.53 12.23
N ASP A 62 -8.90 3.68 11.82
CA ASP A 62 -10.21 4.18 12.20
C ASP A 62 -11.27 3.75 11.19
N PRO A 63 -12.26 2.91 11.58
CA PRO A 63 -13.34 2.48 10.68
C PRO A 63 -14.19 3.63 10.13
N ASP A 64 -14.43 4.68 10.92
CA ASP A 64 -15.28 5.80 10.52
C ASP A 64 -14.57 6.68 9.49
N ALA A 65 -13.27 6.90 9.64
CA ALA A 65 -12.46 7.61 8.66
C ALA A 65 -12.41 6.86 7.31
N VAL A 66 -12.25 5.54 7.35
CA VAL A 66 -12.32 4.70 6.13
C VAL A 66 -13.73 4.75 5.53
N GLY A 67 -14.78 4.70 6.37
CA GLY A 67 -16.17 4.84 5.94
C GLY A 67 -16.43 6.14 5.17
N THR A 68 -15.95 7.27 5.71
CA THR A 68 -16.03 8.59 5.05
C THR A 68 -15.34 8.60 3.68
N ALA A 69 -14.16 7.97 3.57
CA ALA A 69 -13.47 7.86 2.28
C ALA A 69 -14.22 6.98 1.29
N LEU A 70 -14.90 5.93 1.75
CA LEU A 70 -15.77 5.08 0.92
C LEU A 70 -16.99 5.84 0.42
N ASP A 71 -17.68 6.59 1.29
CA ASP A 71 -18.81 7.41 0.92
C ASP A 71 -18.40 8.45 -0.14
N GLN A 72 -17.24 9.08 0.02
CA GLN A 72 -16.68 9.99 -0.98
C GLN A 72 -16.39 9.27 -2.31
N ALA A 73 -15.84 8.06 -2.27
CA ALA A 73 -15.55 7.30 -3.49
C ALA A 73 -16.81 6.93 -4.26
N GLU A 74 -17.90 6.60 -3.55
CA GLU A 74 -19.18 6.23 -4.16
C GLU A 74 -19.92 7.41 -4.81
N THR A 75 -19.58 8.65 -4.45
CA THR A 75 -20.10 9.83 -5.20
C THR A 75 -19.64 9.83 -6.67
N ASN A 76 -18.55 9.13 -6.95
CA ASN A 76 -17.96 8.99 -8.29
C ASN A 76 -18.44 7.76 -9.06
N GLY A 77 -19.30 6.94 -8.46
CA GLY A 77 -19.73 5.63 -8.93
C GLY A 77 -19.22 4.51 -8.02
N PRO A 78 -19.58 3.25 -8.31
CA PRO A 78 -19.21 2.13 -7.45
C PRO A 78 -17.69 1.99 -7.29
N LEU A 79 -17.22 1.87 -6.05
CA LEU A 79 -15.79 1.63 -5.77
C LEU A 79 -15.37 0.29 -6.39
N ARG A 80 -14.33 0.29 -7.23
CA ARG A 80 -13.85 -0.92 -7.91
C ARG A 80 -12.37 -1.21 -7.73
N ALA A 81 -11.57 -0.23 -7.36
CA ALA A 81 -10.14 -0.42 -7.15
C ALA A 81 -9.70 0.16 -5.81
N VAL A 82 -8.90 -0.59 -5.07
CA VAL A 82 -8.26 -0.10 -3.84
C VAL A 82 -6.76 -0.38 -3.91
N VAL A 83 -5.95 0.67 -3.78
CA VAL A 83 -4.50 0.53 -3.61
C VAL A 83 -4.13 1.02 -2.22
N HIS A 84 -3.73 0.07 -1.37
CA HIS A 84 -3.43 0.34 0.03
C HIS A 84 -1.91 0.53 0.22
N CYS A 85 -1.47 1.80 0.27
CA CYS A 85 -0.08 2.18 0.48
C CYS A 85 0.17 2.73 1.89
N ALA A 86 -0.87 3.03 2.67
CA ALA A 86 -0.72 3.56 4.02
C ALA A 86 0.06 2.58 4.91
N GLY A 87 1.00 3.15 5.66
CA GLY A 87 1.84 2.38 6.57
C GLY A 87 3.03 3.21 7.07
N ARG A 88 3.71 2.68 8.06
CA ARG A 88 4.92 3.31 8.62
C ARG A 88 6.11 2.35 8.64
N GLY A 89 7.32 2.89 8.69
CA GLY A 89 8.54 2.13 8.97
C GLY A 89 8.58 1.59 10.40
N GLY A 90 9.46 0.65 10.65
CA GLY A 90 9.72 0.15 11.99
C GLY A 90 10.60 1.09 12.83
N ASP A 91 10.59 0.92 14.13
CA ASP A 91 11.30 1.75 15.12
C ASP A 91 12.69 1.24 15.47
N ARG A 92 13.33 0.45 14.58
CA ARG A 92 14.62 -0.24 14.81
C ARG A 92 14.64 -1.07 16.09
N LEU A 93 13.51 -1.71 16.37
CA LEU A 93 13.25 -2.47 17.58
C LEU A 93 14.02 -3.80 17.56
N ARG A 94 14.87 -4.01 18.56
CA ARG A 94 15.52 -5.30 18.83
C ARG A 94 14.73 -6.07 19.87
N ILE A 95 14.84 -7.42 19.85
CA ILE A 95 14.23 -8.28 20.86
C ILE A 95 14.83 -8.02 22.24
N ILE A 96 16.15 -7.79 22.28
CA ILE A 96 16.87 -7.29 23.45
C ILE A 96 17.83 -6.17 23.03
N ASP A 97 17.99 -5.16 23.85
CA ASP A 97 18.97 -4.09 23.65
C ASP A 97 20.37 -4.44 24.15
N LYS A 98 21.31 -3.48 24.05
CA LYS A 98 22.68 -3.65 24.52
C LYS A 98 22.78 -3.75 26.05
N GLN A 99 21.81 -3.25 26.78
CA GLN A 99 21.68 -3.28 28.23
C GLN A 99 20.97 -4.55 28.73
N ARG A 100 20.64 -5.48 27.82
CA ARG A 100 19.88 -6.70 28.07
C ARG A 100 18.42 -6.47 28.50
N SER A 101 17.89 -5.28 28.24
CA SER A 101 16.47 -4.99 28.45
C SER A 101 15.65 -5.56 27.30
N PRO A 102 14.43 -6.04 27.55
CA PRO A 102 13.51 -6.48 26.49
C PRO A 102 13.10 -5.32 25.60
N GLY A 103 12.84 -5.62 24.32
CA GLY A 103 12.33 -4.64 23.37
C GLY A 103 10.95 -4.10 23.79
N ASP A 104 10.67 -2.86 23.43
CA ASP A 104 9.42 -2.20 23.80
C ASP A 104 8.22 -2.83 23.08
N LEU A 105 7.32 -3.43 23.88
CA LEU A 105 6.11 -4.07 23.37
C LEU A 105 5.11 -3.06 22.78
N ALA A 106 5.02 -1.84 23.33
CA ALA A 106 4.11 -0.82 22.83
C ALA A 106 4.52 -0.35 21.43
N SER A 107 5.83 -0.13 21.20
CA SER A 107 6.37 0.19 19.89
C SER A 107 6.10 -0.94 18.88
N PHE A 108 6.29 -2.20 19.29
CA PHE A 108 5.95 -3.35 18.44
C PHE A 108 4.47 -3.36 18.06
N ALA A 109 3.58 -3.23 19.06
CA ALA A 109 2.14 -3.28 18.87
C ALA A 109 1.64 -2.14 17.96
N GLU A 110 2.22 -0.94 18.08
CA GLU A 110 1.84 0.21 17.27
C GLU A 110 2.16 0.02 15.77
N VAL A 111 3.31 -0.58 15.45
CA VAL A 111 3.63 -0.91 14.05
C VAL A 111 2.69 -1.98 13.49
N ILE A 112 2.35 -2.99 14.30
CA ILE A 112 1.35 -4.00 13.93
C ILE A 112 -0.03 -3.35 13.74
N ARG A 113 -0.43 -2.46 14.64
CA ARG A 113 -1.72 -1.76 14.57
C ARG A 113 -1.86 -1.00 13.25
N ILE A 114 -0.88 -0.19 12.89
CA ILE A 114 -0.95 0.62 11.67
C ILE A 114 -0.82 -0.26 10.42
N ASN A 115 0.24 -1.08 10.34
CA ASN A 115 0.58 -1.75 9.09
C ASN A 115 -0.26 -3.00 8.79
N LEU A 116 -0.71 -3.72 9.82
CA LEU A 116 -1.45 -4.97 9.63
C LEU A 116 -2.94 -4.81 9.95
N ILE A 117 -3.27 -4.27 11.12
CA ILE A 117 -4.69 -4.08 11.50
C ILE A 117 -5.31 -3.00 10.60
N GLY A 118 -4.59 -1.91 10.30
CA GLY A 118 -5.05 -0.89 9.35
C GLY A 118 -5.28 -1.46 7.95
N THR A 119 -4.37 -2.32 7.45
CA THR A 119 -4.56 -3.02 6.17
C THR A 119 -5.82 -3.88 6.19
N TYR A 120 -6.02 -4.68 7.24
CA TYR A 120 -7.21 -5.51 7.38
C TYR A 120 -8.48 -4.66 7.49
N ASN A 121 -8.44 -3.53 8.20
CA ASN A 121 -9.56 -2.61 8.34
C ASN A 121 -10.01 -2.04 6.99
N VAL A 122 -9.07 -1.56 6.17
CA VAL A 122 -9.36 -1.09 4.81
C VAL A 122 -9.90 -2.23 3.95
N LEU A 123 -9.25 -3.39 3.96
CA LEU A 123 -9.64 -4.56 3.16
C LEU A 123 -11.08 -4.97 3.46
N ARG A 124 -11.46 -5.18 4.74
CA ARG A 124 -12.78 -5.66 5.13
C ARG A 124 -13.90 -4.66 4.79
N LEU A 125 -13.65 -3.35 5.02
CA LEU A 125 -14.67 -2.32 4.78
C LEU A 125 -14.89 -2.08 3.28
N CYS A 126 -13.81 -1.99 2.50
CA CYS A 126 -13.90 -1.84 1.06
C CYS A 126 -14.50 -3.09 0.39
N ALA A 127 -14.13 -4.29 0.83
CA ALA A 127 -14.69 -5.53 0.29
C ALA A 127 -16.20 -5.63 0.54
N ALA A 128 -16.68 -5.22 1.73
CA ALA A 128 -18.08 -5.17 2.04
C ALA A 128 -18.86 -4.24 1.09
N ARG A 129 -18.31 -3.05 0.77
CA ARG A 129 -18.92 -2.13 -0.21
C ARG A 129 -18.88 -2.71 -1.63
N MET A 130 -17.73 -3.22 -2.06
CA MET A 130 -17.55 -3.82 -3.39
C MET A 130 -18.45 -5.03 -3.63
N SER A 131 -18.78 -5.81 -2.58
CA SER A 131 -19.64 -6.99 -2.71
C SER A 131 -21.04 -6.66 -3.20
N GLY A 132 -21.53 -5.44 -2.97
CA GLY A 132 -22.82 -4.93 -3.46
C GLY A 132 -22.79 -4.41 -4.90
N ASN A 133 -21.63 -4.29 -5.54
CA ASN A 133 -21.55 -3.80 -6.91
C ASN A 133 -22.14 -4.80 -7.91
N GLU A 134 -22.75 -4.31 -8.98
CA GLU A 134 -23.00 -5.16 -10.14
C GLU A 134 -21.65 -5.56 -10.78
N PRO A 135 -21.47 -6.83 -11.18
CA PRO A 135 -20.25 -7.24 -11.85
C PRO A 135 -20.05 -6.50 -13.17
N ASP A 136 -18.82 -6.06 -13.43
CA ASP A 136 -18.38 -5.52 -14.70
C ASP A 136 -17.30 -6.45 -15.27
N ASP A 137 -17.56 -7.05 -16.43
CA ASP A 137 -16.70 -8.09 -17.03
C ASP A 137 -16.36 -9.25 -16.06
N GLY A 138 -17.33 -9.63 -15.22
CA GLY A 138 -17.19 -10.71 -14.23
C GLY A 138 -16.45 -10.31 -12.94
N GLU A 139 -16.15 -9.04 -12.73
CA GLU A 139 -15.44 -8.54 -11.54
C GLU A 139 -16.24 -7.46 -10.81
N ARG A 140 -16.21 -7.47 -9.48
CA ARG A 140 -16.80 -6.42 -8.63
C ARG A 140 -15.74 -5.45 -8.12
N GLY A 141 -14.49 -5.88 -8.03
CA GLY A 141 -13.39 -5.04 -7.59
C GLY A 141 -12.04 -5.74 -7.50
N ALA A 142 -10.99 -4.95 -7.29
CA ALA A 142 -9.64 -5.45 -7.09
C ALA A 142 -8.89 -4.65 -6.03
N PHE A 143 -8.10 -5.36 -5.21
CA PHE A 143 -7.19 -4.81 -4.23
C PHE A 143 -5.74 -4.99 -4.65
N VAL A 144 -4.94 -3.96 -4.38
CA VAL A 144 -3.48 -4.02 -4.37
C VAL A 144 -3.00 -3.59 -2.99
N LEU A 145 -2.49 -4.52 -2.20
CA LEU A 145 -1.93 -4.26 -0.88
C LEU A 145 -0.42 -4.01 -0.96
N THR A 146 0.15 -3.36 0.05
CA THR A 146 1.59 -3.05 0.10
C THR A 146 2.26 -3.80 1.26
N ALA A 147 2.99 -4.87 0.93
CA ALA A 147 3.90 -5.53 1.85
C ALA A 147 5.28 -4.82 1.84
N SER A 148 6.35 -5.57 1.83
CA SER A 148 7.75 -5.14 1.68
C SER A 148 8.61 -6.37 1.44
N VAL A 149 9.80 -6.20 0.84
CA VAL A 149 10.83 -7.25 0.87
C VAL A 149 11.20 -7.68 2.29
N ALA A 150 11.00 -6.81 3.29
CA ALA A 150 11.17 -7.13 4.71
C ALA A 150 10.25 -8.26 5.21
N ALA A 151 9.19 -8.59 4.49
CA ALA A 151 8.36 -9.75 4.76
C ALA A 151 9.12 -11.09 4.53
N PHE A 152 10.15 -11.06 3.70
CA PHE A 152 10.97 -12.21 3.29
C PHE A 152 12.40 -12.14 3.83
N ASP A 153 13.02 -10.96 3.72
CA ASP A 153 14.43 -10.71 4.01
C ASP A 153 14.56 -9.74 5.21
N GLY A 154 14.09 -10.15 6.39
CA GLY A 154 14.09 -9.31 7.60
C GLY A 154 15.50 -8.91 8.03
N GLN A 155 15.68 -7.62 8.37
CA GLN A 155 16.94 -7.08 8.85
C GLN A 155 16.95 -6.92 10.37
N ILE A 156 18.15 -6.86 10.96
CA ILE A 156 18.34 -6.62 12.39
C ILE A 156 17.67 -5.28 12.78
N GLY A 157 16.79 -5.33 13.78
CA GLY A 157 16.05 -4.17 14.27
C GLY A 157 14.72 -3.92 13.55
N GLN A 158 14.29 -4.80 12.65
CA GLN A 158 13.03 -4.69 11.93
C GLN A 158 11.96 -5.68 12.42
N THR A 159 11.99 -6.12 13.67
CA THR A 159 11.10 -7.17 14.16
C THR A 159 9.62 -6.85 13.97
N SER A 160 9.17 -5.65 14.38
CA SER A 160 7.78 -5.21 14.22
C SER A 160 7.41 -4.98 12.75
N TYR A 161 8.30 -4.35 11.98
CA TYR A 161 8.06 -4.06 10.58
C TYR A 161 7.97 -5.33 9.74
N ALA A 162 8.97 -6.23 9.87
CA ALA A 162 8.99 -7.50 9.17
C ALA A 162 7.75 -8.36 9.51
N ALA A 163 7.40 -8.45 10.80
CA ALA A 163 6.20 -9.17 11.24
C ALA A 163 4.92 -8.57 10.62
N SER A 164 4.78 -7.24 10.62
CA SER A 164 3.60 -6.58 10.04
C SER A 164 3.49 -6.84 8.53
N LYS A 165 4.60 -6.75 7.80
CA LYS A 165 4.61 -6.92 6.33
C LYS A 165 4.52 -8.40 5.91
N ALA A 166 5.04 -9.31 6.72
CA ALA A 166 4.78 -10.75 6.56
C ALA A 166 3.29 -11.09 6.81
N GLY A 167 2.65 -10.41 7.76
CA GLY A 167 1.21 -10.52 7.98
C GLY A 167 0.39 -10.08 6.76
N VAL A 168 0.75 -8.97 6.12
CA VAL A 168 0.10 -8.51 4.87
C VAL A 168 0.30 -9.53 3.74
N HIS A 169 1.51 -10.08 3.59
CA HIS A 169 1.76 -11.17 2.63
C HIS A 169 0.88 -12.39 2.93
N GLY A 170 0.80 -12.81 4.21
CA GLY A 170 -0.03 -13.95 4.63
C GLY A 170 -1.52 -13.74 4.40
N LEU A 171 -2.03 -12.50 4.53
CA LEU A 171 -3.44 -12.17 4.25
C LEU A 171 -3.79 -12.33 2.77
N THR A 172 -2.86 -12.10 1.85
CA THR A 172 -3.13 -11.96 0.41
C THR A 172 -3.88 -13.15 -0.16
N LEU A 173 -3.33 -14.35 -0.03
CA LEU A 173 -3.94 -15.55 -0.62
C LEU A 173 -5.25 -15.93 0.08
N VAL A 174 -5.32 -15.76 1.39
CA VAL A 174 -6.54 -16.07 2.17
C VAL A 174 -7.66 -15.12 1.75
N ALA A 175 -7.39 -13.81 1.70
CA ALA A 175 -8.37 -12.81 1.28
C ALA A 175 -8.83 -13.02 -0.17
N ALA A 176 -7.91 -13.37 -1.08
CA ALA A 176 -8.27 -13.68 -2.47
C ALA A 176 -9.22 -14.87 -2.56
N ARG A 177 -9.04 -15.90 -1.72
CA ARG A 177 -9.93 -17.08 -1.66
C ARG A 177 -11.25 -16.76 -1.00
N ASP A 178 -11.26 -16.05 0.12
CA ASP A 178 -12.48 -15.63 0.83
C ASP A 178 -13.39 -14.76 -0.06
N LEU A 179 -12.78 -13.89 -0.88
CA LEU A 179 -13.50 -12.95 -1.73
C LEU A 179 -13.77 -13.45 -3.15
N ALA A 180 -13.31 -14.66 -3.51
CA ALA A 180 -13.49 -15.21 -4.85
C ALA A 180 -14.96 -15.37 -5.24
N SER A 181 -15.83 -15.83 -4.32
CA SER A 181 -17.27 -15.95 -4.56
C SER A 181 -17.96 -14.59 -4.74
N TRP A 182 -17.33 -13.52 -4.27
CA TRP A 182 -17.77 -12.14 -4.46
C TRP A 182 -17.16 -11.49 -5.71
N GLN A 183 -16.37 -12.23 -6.50
CA GLN A 183 -15.72 -11.71 -7.70
C GLN A 183 -14.81 -10.50 -7.42
N ILE A 184 -14.11 -10.53 -6.28
CA ILE A 184 -13.17 -9.51 -5.85
C ILE A 184 -11.79 -10.14 -5.78
N ARG A 185 -10.80 -9.52 -6.43
CA ARG A 185 -9.40 -9.98 -6.43
C ARG A 185 -8.57 -9.25 -5.38
N VAL A 186 -7.59 -9.94 -4.82
CA VAL A 186 -6.62 -9.37 -3.88
C VAL A 186 -5.22 -9.79 -4.27
N ASN A 187 -4.38 -8.81 -4.54
CA ASN A 187 -2.95 -9.02 -4.79
C ASN A 187 -2.12 -8.08 -3.91
N THR A 188 -0.84 -8.35 -3.80
CA THR A 188 0.09 -7.58 -2.98
C THR A 188 1.38 -7.30 -3.77
N ILE A 189 1.89 -6.07 -3.62
CA ILE A 189 3.25 -5.73 -4.05
C ILE A 189 4.13 -5.73 -2.80
N ALA A 190 5.31 -6.33 -2.90
CA ALA A 190 6.37 -6.27 -1.90
C ALA A 190 7.52 -5.41 -2.45
N PRO A 191 7.51 -4.09 -2.21
CA PRO A 191 8.54 -3.19 -2.71
C PRO A 191 9.89 -3.46 -2.06
N GLY A 192 10.96 -3.26 -2.83
CA GLY A 192 12.33 -3.14 -2.35
C GLY A 192 12.61 -1.75 -1.77
N ILE A 193 13.71 -1.14 -2.20
CA ILE A 193 14.12 0.17 -1.74
C ILE A 193 13.70 1.22 -2.78
N PHE A 194 12.71 2.03 -2.45
CA PHE A 194 12.13 3.05 -3.32
C PHE A 194 12.49 4.47 -2.88
N ASP A 195 12.65 5.37 -3.84
CA ASP A 195 12.88 6.80 -3.59
C ASP A 195 11.58 7.47 -3.15
N THR A 196 11.35 7.47 -1.85
CA THR A 196 10.14 8.01 -1.22
C THR A 196 10.50 9.01 -0.13
N PRO A 197 9.58 9.85 0.34
CA PRO A 197 9.83 10.76 1.46
C PRO A 197 10.34 10.06 2.74
N MET A 198 10.00 8.78 2.92
CA MET A 198 10.52 7.97 4.03
C MET A 198 12.04 7.78 3.91
N LEU A 199 12.55 7.57 2.69
CA LEU A 199 13.98 7.38 2.43
C LEU A 199 14.73 8.72 2.26
N ALA A 200 14.04 9.78 1.86
CA ALA A 200 14.62 11.11 1.68
C ALA A 200 15.20 11.72 2.97
N ARG A 201 14.83 11.17 4.14
CA ARG A 201 15.41 11.56 5.45
C ARG A 201 16.81 11.00 5.70
N LEU A 202 17.27 10.07 4.87
CA LEU A 202 18.62 9.50 4.96
C LEU A 202 19.63 10.41 4.25
N ARG A 203 20.89 10.36 4.71
CA ARG A 203 22.00 11.07 4.08
C ARG A 203 22.23 10.55 2.64
N ASP A 204 22.72 11.41 1.77
CA ASP A 204 22.91 11.09 0.35
C ASP A 204 23.90 9.94 0.12
N ASP A 205 24.97 9.83 0.93
CA ASP A 205 25.91 8.72 0.86
C ASP A 205 25.25 7.36 1.20
N ILE A 206 24.34 7.35 2.16
CA ILE A 206 23.55 6.15 2.51
C ILE A 206 22.59 5.80 1.37
N ARG A 207 21.90 6.79 0.82
CA ARG A 207 20.99 6.59 -0.33
C ARG A 207 21.72 6.04 -1.54
N ALA A 208 22.90 6.60 -1.84
CA ALA A 208 23.75 6.12 -2.94
C ALA A 208 24.21 4.68 -2.71
N GLY A 209 24.59 4.32 -1.48
CA GLY A 209 24.95 2.96 -1.11
C GLY A 209 23.79 1.97 -1.27
N LEU A 210 22.59 2.37 -0.87
CA LEU A 210 21.38 1.57 -1.05
C LEU A 210 21.06 1.38 -2.55
N ALA A 211 21.16 2.41 -3.35
CA ALA A 211 20.96 2.35 -4.80
C ALA A 211 21.96 1.39 -5.47
N ALA A 212 23.24 1.46 -5.08
CA ALA A 212 24.31 0.59 -5.58
C ALA A 212 24.11 -0.89 -5.18
N SER A 213 23.39 -1.17 -4.09
CA SER A 213 23.10 -2.54 -3.63
C SER A 213 22.02 -3.24 -4.46
N VAL A 214 21.24 -2.50 -5.25
CA VAL A 214 20.24 -3.08 -6.15
C VAL A 214 20.97 -3.72 -7.34
N PRO A 215 20.77 -5.03 -7.61
CA PRO A 215 21.45 -5.70 -8.70
C PRO A 215 21.16 -5.08 -10.08
N HIS A 216 19.88 -4.87 -10.42
CA HIS A 216 19.47 -4.22 -11.67
C HIS A 216 18.00 -3.78 -11.61
N PRO A 217 17.70 -2.53 -12.05
CA PRO A 217 18.64 -1.46 -12.40
C PRO A 217 19.36 -0.95 -11.15
N LYS A 218 20.59 -0.45 -11.29
CA LYS A 218 21.39 0.08 -10.17
C LYS A 218 20.89 1.47 -9.75
N ARG A 219 19.68 1.51 -9.25
CA ARG A 219 19.02 2.71 -8.71
C ARG A 219 18.01 2.32 -7.65
N LEU A 220 17.58 3.28 -6.88
CA LEU A 220 16.36 3.14 -6.09
C LEU A 220 15.16 2.93 -7.03
N GLY A 221 14.15 2.17 -6.60
CA GLY A 221 12.89 2.09 -7.30
C GLY A 221 12.24 3.46 -7.39
N ASP A 222 11.71 3.82 -8.55
CA ASP A 222 10.90 5.01 -8.73
C ASP A 222 9.46 4.71 -8.28
N PRO A 223 8.77 5.62 -7.56
CA PRO A 223 7.35 5.42 -7.22
C PRO A 223 6.47 5.10 -8.43
N GLY A 224 6.83 5.57 -9.62
CA GLY A 224 6.18 5.22 -10.89
C GLY A 224 6.31 3.74 -11.24
N ASP A 225 7.44 3.08 -10.93
CA ASP A 225 7.60 1.62 -11.15
C ASP A 225 6.53 0.84 -10.33
N TYR A 226 6.27 1.30 -9.10
CA TYR A 226 5.22 0.72 -8.24
C TYR A 226 3.83 0.98 -8.83
N ALA A 227 3.54 2.22 -9.22
CA ALA A 227 2.25 2.60 -9.79
C ALA A 227 1.91 1.79 -11.06
N HIS A 228 2.88 1.58 -11.94
CA HIS A 228 2.72 0.76 -13.14
C HIS A 228 2.34 -0.69 -12.80
N LEU A 229 3.01 -1.29 -11.82
CA LEU A 229 2.67 -2.66 -11.39
C LEU A 229 1.28 -2.71 -10.74
N ALA A 230 0.95 -1.73 -9.88
CA ALA A 230 -0.36 -1.66 -9.22
C ALA A 230 -1.50 -1.57 -10.25
N VAL A 231 -1.37 -0.72 -11.25
CA VAL A 231 -2.34 -0.61 -12.35
C VAL A 231 -2.42 -1.91 -13.15
N SER A 232 -1.28 -2.54 -13.47
CA SER A 232 -1.26 -3.84 -14.17
C SER A 232 -1.99 -4.94 -13.38
N MET A 233 -1.85 -4.96 -12.04
CA MET A 233 -2.59 -5.90 -11.17
C MET A 233 -4.10 -5.64 -11.17
N ILE A 234 -4.52 -4.38 -11.26
CA ILE A 234 -5.94 -4.02 -11.38
C ILE A 234 -6.48 -4.48 -12.74
N GLU A 235 -5.73 -4.25 -13.83
CA GLU A 235 -6.20 -4.53 -15.19
C GLU A 235 -6.12 -6.00 -15.60
N ASN A 236 -5.26 -6.81 -14.97
CA ASN A 236 -5.10 -8.22 -15.30
C ASN A 236 -6.08 -9.10 -14.50
N PRO A 237 -7.17 -9.61 -15.11
CA PRO A 237 -8.21 -10.37 -14.40
C PRO A 237 -7.76 -11.75 -13.92
N TYR A 238 -6.66 -12.28 -14.45
CA TYR A 238 -6.15 -13.60 -14.05
C TYR A 238 -5.17 -13.55 -12.87
N LEU A 239 -4.76 -12.34 -12.46
CA LEU A 239 -3.88 -12.14 -11.32
C LEU A 239 -4.69 -12.02 -10.03
N ASN A 240 -4.64 -13.05 -9.18
CA ASN A 240 -5.37 -13.11 -7.92
C ASN A 240 -4.63 -13.94 -6.88
N GLY A 241 -4.47 -13.41 -5.68
CA GLY A 241 -3.82 -14.10 -4.56
C GLY A 241 -2.30 -14.05 -4.57
N GLU A 242 -1.69 -13.23 -5.44
CA GLU A 242 -0.23 -13.21 -5.63
C GLU A 242 0.43 -12.07 -4.86
N THR A 243 1.65 -12.32 -4.38
CA THR A 243 2.55 -11.30 -3.84
C THR A 243 3.77 -11.17 -4.73
N ILE A 244 3.88 -10.04 -5.44
CA ILE A 244 4.99 -9.78 -6.36
C ILE A 244 6.06 -8.92 -5.67
N ARG A 245 7.29 -9.43 -5.61
CA ARG A 245 8.46 -8.63 -5.20
C ARG A 245 8.82 -7.67 -6.33
N LEU A 246 8.82 -6.38 -6.04
CA LEU A 246 9.25 -5.32 -6.95
C LEU A 246 10.51 -4.67 -6.36
N ASP A 247 11.68 -5.25 -6.64
CA ASP A 247 12.86 -4.99 -5.82
C ASP A 247 14.20 -4.97 -6.60
N GLY A 248 14.18 -5.02 -7.93
CA GLY A 248 15.41 -5.06 -8.73
C GLY A 248 16.32 -6.25 -8.42
N ALA A 249 15.75 -7.36 -7.94
CA ALA A 249 16.41 -8.58 -7.49
C ALA A 249 17.25 -8.43 -6.21
N ILE A 250 17.03 -7.38 -5.41
CA ILE A 250 17.75 -7.23 -4.14
C ILE A 250 17.32 -8.33 -3.14
N ARG A 251 18.28 -8.80 -2.37
CA ARG A 251 18.05 -9.56 -1.15
C ARG A 251 18.74 -8.82 -0.01
N MET A 252 17.96 -8.46 0.99
CA MET A 252 18.46 -7.59 2.06
C MET A 252 19.51 -8.33 2.88
N ALA A 253 20.68 -7.71 3.04
CA ALA A 253 21.68 -8.20 3.99
C ALA A 253 21.13 -8.07 5.43
N PRO A 254 21.63 -8.87 6.40
CA PRO A 254 21.19 -8.78 7.79
C PRO A 254 21.36 -7.40 8.44
N ARG A 255 22.26 -6.55 7.86
CA ARG A 255 22.52 -5.15 8.25
C ARG A 255 22.78 -4.30 7.03
#